data_75cac5d9590904612ccb7f03b9ead336
#
_entry.id   75cac5d9590904612ccb7f03b9ead336
#
_cell.length_a   1.000
_cell.length_b   1.000
_cell.length_c   1.000
_cell.angle_alpha   90.00
_cell.angle_beta   90.00
_cell.angle_gamma   90.00
#
_symmetry.space_group_name_H-M   'P 1'
#
loop_
_entity.id
_entity.type
_entity.pdbx_description
1 polymer ?
#
loop_
_entity_poly.entity_id
_entity_poly.type
_entity_poly.pdbx_seq_one_letter_code
_entity_poly.pdbx_strand_id
1 'polypeptide(L)'
;RFTADTRREEARRGAMVLGVNPDVEFLGYEDGCLGDTPINELREKCMRAIRKHKPDVLFTWDAFTPYEEHPDHRAVAMATTEAASFSHFPLYHPEHRDEGLEPHYVGERYFFAKSPRDANKIVDISEQIERKIDALCEHTCQMEMTVMELQIALAASGLDIPTLADADPKNYRQIVDAQIRAW
;
A
#
# COMPACT_ATOMS: atom_id res chain seq x y z
N ARG A 1 -20.32 -5.75 7.23
CA ARG A 1 -20.02 -5.59 5.78
C ARG A 1 -19.13 -4.37 5.65
N PHE A 2 -17.86 -4.60 5.36
CA PHE A 2 -16.92 -3.53 5.11
C PHE A 2 -17.32 -2.82 3.82
N THR A 3 -17.55 -1.54 3.89
CA THR A 3 -17.92 -0.74 2.73
C THR A 3 -16.69 0.01 2.22
N ALA A 4 -16.70 0.36 0.95
CA ALA A 4 -15.66 1.21 0.37
C ALA A 4 -15.50 2.53 1.14
N ASP A 5 -16.59 3.06 1.66
CA ASP A 5 -16.56 4.32 2.44
C ASP A 5 -15.85 4.16 3.79
N THR A 6 -16.07 3.02 4.47
CA THR A 6 -15.33 2.70 5.71
C THR A 6 -13.82 2.65 5.43
N ARG A 7 -13.40 1.94 4.39
CA ARG A 7 -11.99 1.82 4.02
C ARG A 7 -11.35 3.15 3.63
N ARG A 8 -12.10 4.00 2.92
CA ARG A 8 -11.64 5.35 2.59
C ARG A 8 -11.43 6.21 3.82
N GLU A 9 -12.35 6.14 4.77
CA GLU A 9 -12.25 6.90 6.01
C GLU A 9 -11.10 6.40 6.89
N GLU A 10 -10.91 5.10 7.02
CA GLU A 10 -9.77 4.50 7.71
C GLU A 10 -8.43 4.95 7.08
N ALA A 11 -8.32 4.94 5.76
CA ALA A 11 -7.13 5.39 5.06
C ALA A 11 -6.82 6.87 5.31
N ARG A 12 -7.85 7.73 5.37
CA ARG A 12 -7.66 9.16 5.71
C ARG A 12 -7.19 9.35 7.15
N ARG A 13 -7.75 8.59 8.11
CA ARG A 13 -7.30 8.65 9.51
C ARG A 13 -5.86 8.18 9.65
N GLY A 14 -5.49 7.06 9.01
CA GLY A 14 -4.11 6.59 8.98
C GLY A 14 -3.15 7.63 8.40
N ALA A 15 -3.54 8.30 7.31
CA ALA A 15 -2.77 9.40 6.72
C ALA A 15 -2.57 10.56 7.71
N MET A 16 -3.62 10.96 8.44
CA MET A 16 -3.52 12.01 9.46
C MET A 16 -2.56 11.65 10.59
N VAL A 17 -2.59 10.40 11.07
CA VAL A 17 -1.65 9.92 12.10
C VAL A 17 -0.22 10.01 11.62
N LEU A 18 0.04 9.68 10.36
CA LEU A 18 1.37 9.82 9.75
C LEU A 18 1.79 11.28 9.51
N GLY A 19 0.87 12.23 9.65
CA GLY A 19 1.12 13.64 9.37
C GLY A 19 1.20 13.97 7.89
N VAL A 20 0.66 13.10 7.02
CA VAL A 20 0.54 13.36 5.58
C VAL A 20 -0.84 13.96 5.27
N ASN A 21 -0.98 14.54 4.09
CA ASN A 21 -2.25 15.12 3.66
C ASN A 21 -3.35 14.05 3.68
N PRO A 22 -4.46 14.24 4.41
CA PRO A 22 -5.57 13.30 4.46
C PRO A 22 -6.42 13.28 3.18
N ASP A 23 -6.14 14.16 2.22
CA ASP A 23 -6.80 14.19 0.91
C ASP A 23 -6.27 13.06 0.02
N VAL A 24 -6.53 11.83 0.43
CA VAL A 24 -6.13 10.61 -0.25
C VAL A 24 -6.97 10.42 -1.50
N GLU A 25 -6.33 10.26 -2.65
CA GLU A 25 -7.00 9.93 -3.91
C GLU A 25 -7.28 8.42 -4.00
N PHE A 26 -8.52 8.08 -4.35
CA PHE A 26 -8.95 6.70 -4.54
C PHE A 26 -9.31 6.48 -5.99
N LEU A 27 -8.66 5.53 -6.65
CA LEU A 27 -8.93 5.21 -8.06
C LEU A 27 -10.25 4.45 -8.26
N GLY A 28 -10.84 3.90 -7.18
CA GLY A 28 -12.19 3.35 -7.18
C GLY A 28 -12.32 1.94 -7.74
N TYR A 29 -11.24 1.20 -7.86
CA TYR A 29 -11.28 -0.20 -8.25
C TYR A 29 -11.77 -1.11 -7.10
N GLU A 30 -12.36 -2.23 -7.45
CA GLU A 30 -12.75 -3.26 -6.51
C GLU A 30 -11.51 -4.05 -6.06
N ASP A 31 -11.45 -4.37 -4.76
CA ASP A 31 -10.37 -5.14 -4.16
C ASP A 31 -10.27 -6.55 -4.77
N GLY A 32 -9.08 -6.97 -5.10
CA GLY A 32 -8.78 -8.24 -5.76
C GLY A 32 -8.99 -8.22 -7.28
N CYS A 33 -9.48 -7.13 -7.88
CA CYS A 33 -9.91 -7.08 -9.28
C CYS A 33 -8.95 -6.30 -10.21
N LEU A 34 -7.85 -5.74 -9.71
CA LEU A 34 -6.92 -5.00 -10.57
C LEU A 34 -6.22 -5.89 -11.61
N GLY A 35 -6.14 -7.20 -11.35
CA GLY A 35 -5.58 -8.15 -12.32
C GLY A 35 -6.36 -8.22 -13.63
N ASP A 36 -7.65 -7.90 -13.61
CA ASP A 36 -8.53 -7.86 -14.78
C ASP A 36 -8.56 -6.48 -15.45
N THR A 37 -7.98 -5.47 -14.82
CA THR A 37 -7.89 -4.12 -15.39
C THR A 37 -6.78 -4.08 -16.44
N PRO A 38 -7.04 -3.55 -17.66
CA PRO A 38 -5.99 -3.37 -18.65
C PRO A 38 -4.83 -2.55 -18.08
N ILE A 39 -3.62 -3.10 -18.15
CA ILE A 39 -2.42 -2.45 -17.57
C ILE A 39 -2.21 -1.04 -18.10
N ASN A 40 -2.57 -0.78 -19.35
CA ASN A 40 -2.46 0.55 -19.95
C ASN A 40 -3.40 1.56 -19.30
N GLU A 41 -4.59 1.13 -18.89
CA GLU A 41 -5.56 1.98 -18.17
C GLU A 41 -5.02 2.32 -16.77
N LEU A 42 -4.58 1.31 -16.03
CA LEU A 42 -4.04 1.52 -14.69
C LEU A 42 -2.78 2.38 -14.71
N ARG A 43 -1.89 2.15 -15.69
CA ARG A 43 -0.69 2.97 -15.91
C ARG A 43 -1.03 4.42 -16.23
N GLU A 44 -2.04 4.69 -17.06
CA GLU A 44 -2.51 6.04 -17.36
C GLU A 44 -2.92 6.77 -16.07
N LYS A 45 -3.73 6.13 -15.21
CA LYS A 45 -4.16 6.72 -13.93
C LYS A 45 -2.99 7.01 -12.99
N CYS A 46 -2.03 6.10 -12.90
CA CYS A 46 -0.79 6.33 -12.13
C CYS A 46 0.02 7.50 -12.71
N MET A 47 0.15 7.57 -14.03
CA MET A 47 0.86 8.66 -14.70
C MET A 47 0.17 10.01 -14.51
N ARG A 48 -1.15 10.03 -14.56
CA ARG A 48 -1.98 11.20 -14.26
C ARG A 48 -1.74 11.71 -12.85
N ALA A 49 -1.71 10.82 -11.86
CA ALA A 49 -1.40 11.18 -10.48
C ALA A 49 0.03 11.75 -10.35
N ILE A 50 1.02 11.13 -10.99
CA ILE A 50 2.40 11.62 -11.00
C ILE A 50 2.47 13.03 -11.60
N ARG A 51 1.85 13.28 -12.76
CA ARG A 51 1.85 14.60 -13.42
C ARG A 51 1.09 15.66 -12.64
N LYS A 52 0.05 15.26 -11.92
CA LYS A 52 -0.75 16.14 -11.08
C LYS A 52 0.02 16.57 -9.82
N HIS A 53 0.60 15.61 -9.11
CA HIS A 53 1.23 15.86 -7.81
C HIS A 53 2.72 16.20 -7.90
N LYS A 54 3.36 15.89 -9.02
CA LYS A 54 4.78 16.16 -9.32
C LYS A 54 5.72 15.73 -8.18
N PRO A 55 5.67 14.47 -7.74
CA PRO A 55 6.48 14.00 -6.63
C PRO A 55 7.96 13.91 -7.00
N ASP A 56 8.84 14.37 -6.12
CA ASP A 56 10.28 14.12 -6.23
C ASP A 56 10.62 12.67 -5.87
N VAL A 57 9.86 12.09 -4.94
CA VAL A 57 10.04 10.74 -4.42
C VAL A 57 8.74 9.95 -4.55
N LEU A 58 8.84 8.72 -5.03
CA LEU A 58 7.72 7.81 -5.20
C LEU A 58 7.97 6.49 -4.47
N PHE A 59 6.96 6.02 -3.75
CA PHE A 59 6.94 4.70 -3.14
C PHE A 59 5.87 3.83 -3.79
N THR A 60 6.22 2.59 -4.11
CA THR A 60 5.27 1.57 -4.59
C THR A 60 5.73 0.17 -4.20
N TRP A 61 4.87 -0.83 -4.39
CA TRP A 61 5.25 -2.22 -4.30
C TRP A 61 6.35 -2.55 -5.31
N ASP A 62 7.22 -3.51 -4.94
CA ASP A 62 8.19 -4.06 -5.87
C ASP A 62 7.48 -4.98 -6.88
N ALA A 63 7.53 -4.60 -8.16
CA ALA A 63 6.89 -5.34 -9.25
C ALA A 63 7.53 -6.72 -9.51
N PHE A 64 8.74 -6.95 -9.03
CA PHE A 64 9.54 -8.14 -9.31
C PHE A 64 9.82 -8.98 -8.06
N THR A 65 9.24 -8.61 -6.92
CA THR A 65 9.43 -9.37 -5.69
C THR A 65 8.82 -10.77 -5.82
N PRO A 66 9.56 -11.83 -5.48
CA PRO A 66 9.01 -13.17 -5.47
C PRO A 66 7.96 -13.31 -4.35
N TYR A 67 6.97 -14.18 -4.60
CA TYR A 67 5.94 -14.55 -3.62
C TYR A 67 5.01 -13.41 -3.16
N GLU A 68 4.83 -12.35 -3.95
CA GLU A 68 3.73 -11.43 -3.73
C GLU A 68 2.45 -12.05 -4.30
N GLU A 69 1.58 -12.52 -3.41
CA GLU A 69 0.39 -13.30 -3.77
C GLU A 69 -0.78 -12.41 -4.19
N HIS A 70 -0.85 -11.19 -3.65
CA HIS A 70 -1.99 -10.31 -3.90
C HIS A 70 -1.97 -9.77 -5.34
N PRO A 71 -3.00 -10.04 -6.15
CA PRO A 71 -3.03 -9.63 -7.55
C PRO A 71 -2.95 -8.11 -7.72
N ASP A 72 -3.60 -7.36 -6.83
CA ASP A 72 -3.64 -5.90 -6.90
C ASP A 72 -2.27 -5.27 -6.57
N HIS A 73 -1.51 -5.86 -5.62
CA HIS A 73 -0.16 -5.39 -5.33
C HIS A 73 0.74 -5.53 -6.56
N ARG A 74 0.67 -6.67 -7.27
CA ARG A 74 1.43 -6.88 -8.50
C ARG A 74 1.00 -5.94 -9.62
N ALA A 75 -0.32 -5.76 -9.81
CA ALA A 75 -0.84 -4.90 -10.86
C ALA A 75 -0.45 -3.43 -10.65
N VAL A 76 -0.66 -2.90 -9.43
CA VAL A 76 -0.30 -1.51 -9.11
C VAL A 76 1.21 -1.29 -9.14
N ALA A 77 2.01 -2.28 -8.67
CA ALA A 77 3.46 -2.20 -8.72
C ALA A 77 3.97 -2.03 -10.15
N MET A 78 3.50 -2.87 -11.07
CA MET A 78 3.88 -2.80 -12.49
C MET A 78 3.43 -1.48 -13.12
N ALA A 79 2.15 -1.14 -12.97
CA ALA A 79 1.59 0.08 -13.53
C ALA A 79 2.30 1.35 -13.04
N THR A 80 2.60 1.43 -11.73
CA THR A 80 3.26 2.59 -11.13
C THR A 80 4.74 2.67 -11.53
N THR A 81 5.44 1.53 -11.59
CA THR A 81 6.84 1.48 -12.05
C THR A 81 6.98 1.98 -13.49
N GLU A 82 6.10 1.51 -14.38
CA GLU A 82 6.06 1.95 -15.77
C GLU A 82 5.64 3.42 -15.87
N ALA A 83 4.61 3.85 -15.15
CA ALA A 83 4.17 5.24 -15.12
C ALA A 83 5.31 6.19 -14.70
N ALA A 84 6.03 5.87 -13.62
CA ALA A 84 7.16 6.66 -13.15
C ALA A 84 8.31 6.72 -14.16
N SER A 85 8.47 5.66 -14.97
CA SER A 85 9.50 5.61 -16.02
C SER A 85 9.15 6.46 -17.24
N PHE A 86 7.86 6.64 -17.51
CA PHE A 86 7.39 7.29 -18.75
C PHE A 86 6.69 8.65 -18.54
N SER A 87 6.40 9.06 -17.29
CA SER A 87 5.66 10.28 -17.00
C SER A 87 6.30 11.58 -17.49
N HIS A 88 7.60 11.58 -17.75
CA HIS A 88 8.34 12.74 -18.29
C HIS A 88 8.31 12.83 -19.82
N PHE A 89 7.81 11.82 -20.53
CA PHE A 89 7.72 11.86 -21.98
C PHE A 89 6.45 12.58 -22.44
N PRO A 90 6.54 13.68 -23.19
CA PRO A 90 5.38 14.52 -23.52
C PRO A 90 4.39 13.85 -24.50
N LEU A 91 4.85 12.86 -25.27
CA LEU A 91 4.02 12.14 -26.23
C LEU A 91 3.35 10.91 -25.63
N TYR A 92 3.67 10.58 -24.38
CA TYR A 92 2.95 9.54 -23.64
C TYR A 92 1.74 10.16 -22.98
N HIS A 93 0.54 9.81 -23.42
CA HIS A 93 -0.72 10.46 -23.03
C HIS A 93 -0.67 11.99 -23.27
N PRO A 94 -0.59 12.43 -24.55
CA PRO A 94 -0.51 13.85 -24.89
C PRO A 94 -1.77 14.62 -24.46
N GLU A 95 -2.92 13.94 -24.36
CA GLU A 95 -4.19 14.48 -23.86
C GLU A 95 -4.09 15.04 -22.41
N HIS A 96 -3.16 14.56 -21.62
CA HIS A 96 -2.94 15.12 -20.27
C HIS A 96 -2.58 16.60 -20.31
N ARG A 97 -1.89 17.07 -21.36
CA ARG A 97 -1.51 18.48 -21.49
C ARG A 97 -2.70 19.38 -21.75
N ASP A 98 -3.71 18.87 -22.45
CA ASP A 98 -4.96 19.59 -22.69
C ASP A 98 -5.74 19.80 -21.37
N GLU A 99 -5.48 18.95 -20.38
CA GLU A 99 -6.00 19.04 -19.03
C GLU A 99 -5.06 19.81 -18.05
N GLY A 100 -3.96 20.36 -18.54
CA GLY A 100 -2.98 21.11 -17.75
C GLY A 100 -2.00 20.25 -16.95
N LEU A 101 -1.92 18.94 -17.26
CA LEU A 101 -0.99 18.02 -16.61
C LEU A 101 0.30 17.91 -17.41
N GLU A 102 1.30 18.68 -17.02
CA GLU A 102 2.60 18.69 -17.70
C GLU A 102 3.45 17.45 -17.35
N PRO A 103 4.30 16.99 -18.28
CA PRO A 103 5.26 15.94 -18.04
C PRO A 103 6.08 16.19 -16.76
N HIS A 104 6.35 15.12 -16.01
CA HIS A 104 7.12 15.21 -14.78
C HIS A 104 8.06 14.00 -14.63
N TYR A 105 9.29 14.27 -14.17
CA TYR A 105 10.30 13.26 -13.89
C TYR A 105 10.37 12.97 -12.38
N VAL A 106 10.18 11.71 -12.00
CA VAL A 106 10.34 11.27 -10.61
C VAL A 106 11.80 10.98 -10.34
N GLY A 107 12.42 11.77 -9.45
CA GLY A 107 13.86 11.68 -9.15
C GLY A 107 14.25 10.43 -8.39
N GLU A 108 13.49 10.06 -7.37
CA GLU A 108 13.77 8.91 -6.53
C GLU A 108 12.58 7.95 -6.48
N ARG A 109 12.87 6.64 -6.53
CA ARG A 109 11.85 5.59 -6.50
C ARG A 109 12.25 4.53 -5.50
N TYR A 110 11.36 4.25 -4.56
CA TYR A 110 11.53 3.23 -3.55
C TYR A 110 10.48 2.13 -3.71
N PHE A 111 10.95 0.91 -3.74
CA PHE A 111 10.11 -0.28 -3.89
C PHE A 111 10.11 -1.05 -2.59
N PHE A 112 8.93 -1.36 -2.08
CA PHE A 112 8.79 -2.12 -0.84
C PHE A 112 8.13 -3.48 -1.12
N ALA A 113 8.48 -4.46 -0.27
CA ALA A 113 7.98 -5.83 -0.37
C ALA A 113 7.75 -6.40 1.03
N LYS A 114 7.01 -7.50 1.11
CA LYS A 114 6.79 -8.24 2.36
C LYS A 114 8.05 -8.98 2.84
N SER A 115 9.01 -9.19 1.96
CA SER A 115 10.27 -9.87 2.28
C SER A 115 11.44 -8.90 2.17
N PRO A 116 12.38 -8.88 3.14
CA PRO A 116 13.58 -8.06 3.06
C PRO A 116 14.63 -8.63 2.09
N ARG A 117 14.33 -9.73 1.39
CA ARG A 117 15.25 -10.33 0.42
C ARG A 117 15.63 -9.28 -0.63
N ASP A 118 16.91 -9.17 -0.88
CA ASP A 118 17.50 -8.24 -1.87
C ASP A 118 17.27 -6.74 -1.55
N ALA A 119 16.89 -6.41 -0.31
CA ALA A 119 16.78 -5.01 0.12
C ALA A 119 18.14 -4.32 0.02
N ASN A 120 18.19 -3.21 -0.73
CA ASN A 120 19.40 -2.40 -0.93
C ASN A 120 19.33 -1.05 -0.20
N LYS A 121 18.20 -0.74 0.44
CA LYS A 121 18.01 0.46 1.25
C LYS A 121 17.30 0.07 2.55
N ILE A 122 17.92 0.42 3.66
CA ILE A 122 17.36 0.29 5.00
C ILE A 122 17.12 1.69 5.55
N VAL A 123 15.95 1.93 6.11
CA VAL A 123 15.60 3.19 6.78
C VAL A 123 15.30 2.90 8.23
N ASP A 124 16.06 3.50 9.13
CA ASP A 124 15.78 3.41 10.57
C ASP A 124 14.53 4.23 10.90
N ILE A 125 13.51 3.54 11.39
CA ILE A 125 12.23 4.14 11.81
C ILE A 125 12.01 3.99 13.32
N SER A 126 13.03 3.68 14.10
CA SER A 126 12.92 3.40 15.55
C SER A 126 12.17 4.50 16.31
N GLU A 127 12.43 5.77 16.00
CA GLU A 127 11.75 6.91 16.62
C GLU A 127 10.30 7.09 16.11
N GLN A 128 9.92 6.45 15.02
CA GLN A 128 8.60 6.57 14.38
C GLN A 128 7.75 5.30 14.51
N ILE A 129 8.27 4.27 15.19
CA ILE A 129 7.62 2.95 15.25
C ILE A 129 6.22 3.03 15.86
N GLU A 130 6.05 3.80 16.95
CA GLU A 130 4.75 3.99 17.59
C GLU A 130 3.75 4.66 16.63
N ARG A 131 4.20 5.68 15.91
CA ARG A 131 3.35 6.35 14.92
C ARG A 131 2.93 5.42 13.80
N LYS A 132 3.82 4.53 13.34
CA LYS A 132 3.51 3.51 12.35
C LYS A 132 2.44 2.55 12.87
N ILE A 133 2.57 2.08 14.11
CA ILE A 133 1.60 1.20 14.76
C ILE A 133 0.26 1.91 14.90
N ASP A 134 0.25 3.15 15.37
CA ASP A 134 -0.96 3.96 15.49
C ASP A 134 -1.68 4.13 14.15
N ALA A 135 -0.93 4.43 13.09
CA ALA A 135 -1.50 4.58 11.75
C ALA A 135 -2.11 3.27 11.22
N LEU A 136 -1.45 2.13 11.45
CA LEU A 136 -2.00 0.82 11.08
C LEU A 136 -3.28 0.51 11.87
N CYS A 137 -3.33 0.87 13.15
CA CYS A 137 -4.51 0.67 13.99
C CYS A 137 -5.73 1.49 13.56
N GLU A 138 -5.56 2.55 12.77
CA GLU A 138 -6.70 3.26 12.17
C GLU A 138 -7.43 2.45 11.09
N HIS A 139 -6.79 1.42 10.53
CA HIS A 139 -7.40 0.49 9.57
C HIS A 139 -8.12 -0.65 10.29
N THR A 140 -9.09 -0.31 11.14
CA THR A 140 -9.80 -1.22 12.06
C THR A 140 -10.27 -2.49 11.39
N CYS A 141 -11.02 -2.37 10.29
CA CYS A 141 -11.58 -3.54 9.63
C CYS A 141 -10.52 -4.46 9.02
N GLN A 142 -9.39 -3.89 8.57
CA GLN A 142 -8.27 -4.69 8.06
C GLN A 142 -7.53 -5.38 9.20
N MET A 143 -7.31 -4.70 10.32
CA MET A 143 -6.59 -5.27 11.46
C MET A 143 -7.39 -6.39 12.13
N GLU A 144 -8.72 -6.24 12.25
CA GLU A 144 -9.60 -7.32 12.71
C GLU A 144 -9.47 -8.58 11.81
N MET A 145 -9.50 -8.40 10.50
CA MET A 145 -9.32 -9.50 9.54
C MET A 145 -7.93 -10.13 9.67
N THR A 146 -6.87 -9.32 9.81
CA THR A 146 -5.50 -9.83 9.97
C THR A 146 -5.37 -10.75 11.18
N VAL A 147 -5.97 -10.38 12.32
CA VAL A 147 -5.96 -11.26 13.51
C VAL A 147 -6.69 -12.58 13.22
N MET A 148 -7.86 -12.52 12.58
CA MET A 148 -8.62 -13.71 12.20
C MET A 148 -7.82 -14.62 11.24
N GLU A 149 -7.15 -14.06 10.24
CA GLU A 149 -6.28 -14.82 9.32
C GLU A 149 -5.11 -15.48 10.04
N LEU A 150 -4.47 -14.78 10.97
CA LEU A 150 -3.39 -15.33 11.79
C LEU A 150 -3.89 -16.47 12.68
N GLN A 151 -5.09 -16.37 13.25
CA GLN A 151 -5.72 -17.44 14.03
C GLN A 151 -6.01 -18.68 13.18
N ILE A 152 -6.52 -18.50 11.96
CA ILE A 152 -6.76 -19.59 11.02
C ILE A 152 -5.43 -20.27 10.64
N ALA A 153 -4.41 -19.50 10.33
CA ALA A 153 -3.07 -20.02 9.99
C ALA A 153 -2.45 -20.78 11.17
N LEU A 154 -2.59 -20.26 12.40
CA LEU A 154 -2.13 -20.89 13.61
C LEU A 154 -2.82 -22.26 13.81
N ALA A 155 -4.14 -22.30 13.72
CA ALA A 155 -4.90 -23.53 13.84
C ALA A 155 -4.50 -24.57 12.78
N ALA A 156 -4.26 -24.12 11.54
CA ALA A 156 -3.84 -25.00 10.44
C ALA A 156 -2.41 -25.53 10.62
N SER A 157 -1.51 -24.76 11.26
CA SER A 157 -0.12 -25.15 11.49
C SER A 157 0.08 -26.16 12.62
N GLY A 158 -0.92 -26.31 13.52
CA GLY A 158 -0.80 -27.11 14.73
C GLY A 158 0.10 -26.51 15.80
N LEU A 159 0.50 -25.26 15.65
CA LEU A 159 1.26 -24.52 16.66
C LEU A 159 0.31 -24.03 17.76
N ASP A 160 0.81 -24.02 19.00
CA ASP A 160 0.07 -23.50 20.16
C ASP A 160 0.71 -22.15 20.55
N ILE A 161 0.01 -21.07 20.27
CA ILE A 161 0.37 -19.70 20.69
C ILE A 161 -0.87 -19.09 21.36
N PRO A 162 -1.05 -19.30 22.69
CA PRO A 162 -2.28 -18.91 23.36
C PRO A 162 -2.63 -17.42 23.22
N THR A 163 -1.65 -16.54 23.26
CA THR A 163 -1.83 -15.09 23.08
C THR A 163 -2.46 -14.71 21.75
N LEU A 164 -2.25 -15.50 20.71
CA LEU A 164 -2.86 -15.28 19.40
C LEU A 164 -4.16 -16.08 19.27
N ALA A 165 -4.19 -17.35 19.72
CA ALA A 165 -5.35 -18.22 19.62
C ALA A 165 -6.58 -17.64 20.34
N ASP A 166 -6.37 -17.05 21.52
CA ASP A 166 -7.42 -16.48 22.38
C ASP A 166 -7.60 -14.96 22.17
N ALA A 167 -6.90 -14.34 21.21
CA ALA A 167 -6.98 -12.91 20.97
C ALA A 167 -8.38 -12.52 20.48
N ASP A 168 -8.97 -11.50 21.10
CA ASP A 168 -10.14 -10.83 20.52
C ASP A 168 -9.70 -10.06 19.26
N PRO A 169 -10.23 -10.37 18.06
CA PRO A 169 -9.91 -9.65 16.84
C PRO A 169 -10.09 -8.14 16.94
N LYS A 170 -10.95 -7.66 17.82
CA LYS A 170 -11.15 -6.23 18.08
C LYS A 170 -10.03 -5.59 18.92
N ASN A 171 -9.26 -6.41 19.62
CA ASN A 171 -8.11 -5.95 20.41
C ASN A 171 -6.78 -6.20 19.68
N TYR A 172 -6.73 -5.85 18.43
CA TYR A 172 -5.64 -6.15 17.49
C TYR A 172 -4.34 -5.40 17.77
N ARG A 173 -4.35 -4.31 18.54
CA ARG A 173 -3.17 -3.46 18.73
C ARG A 173 -1.93 -4.23 19.23
N GLN A 174 -2.10 -5.14 20.20
CA GLN A 174 -0.99 -5.93 20.72
C GLN A 174 -0.39 -6.87 19.67
N ILE A 175 -1.24 -7.44 18.81
CA ILE A 175 -0.82 -8.31 17.71
C ILE A 175 -0.07 -7.50 16.65
N VAL A 176 -0.59 -6.34 16.27
CA VAL A 176 0.05 -5.41 15.33
C VAL A 176 1.41 -4.95 15.87
N ASP A 177 1.49 -4.56 17.15
CA ASP A 177 2.73 -4.15 17.80
C ASP A 177 3.78 -5.26 17.75
N ALA A 178 3.40 -6.46 18.16
CA ALA A 178 4.29 -7.61 18.12
C ALA A 178 4.77 -7.94 16.71
N GLN A 179 3.89 -7.90 15.73
CA GLN A 179 4.21 -8.15 14.32
C GLN A 179 5.18 -7.12 13.74
N ILE A 180 4.93 -5.83 14.01
CA ILE A 180 5.76 -4.75 13.47
C ILE A 180 7.17 -4.76 14.10
N ARG A 181 7.29 -5.10 15.39
CA ARG A 181 8.61 -5.17 16.08
C ARG A 181 9.39 -6.43 15.78
N ALA A 182 8.75 -7.45 15.20
CA ALA A 182 9.42 -8.70 14.79
C ALA A 182 10.13 -8.58 13.42
N TRP A 183 9.89 -7.51 12.68
CA TRP A 183 10.53 -7.19 11.41
C TRP A 183 11.71 -6.24 11.61
#